data_1d7bba701d045d165411279605277cd5
#
_entry.id   1d7bba701d045d165411279605277cd5
#
_cell.length_a   1.000
_cell.length_b   1.000
_cell.length_c   1.000
_cell.angle_alpha   90.00
_cell.angle_beta   90.00
_cell.angle_gamma   90.00
#
_symmetry.space_group_name_H-M   'P 1'
#
loop_
_entity.id
_entity.type
_entity.pdbx_description
1 polymer ?
#
loop_
_entity_poly.entity_id
_entity_poly.type
_entity_poly.pdbx_seq_one_letter_code
_entity_poly.pdbx_strand_id
1 'polypeptide(L)'
;MLAHWDDVEWTRIDRGPLQGSRQRLGAAAGAVRAGLSRYRMGPGERAMPAHVHADEEEIFYVLEGSGLSWQGGRAYAVASGDCIVHRAGAEAHTILAGDEGLDVLAFSSGSDTGITWLPRANAWWMGPRWLPSDGPSPFAREAAAGELELPEPEPTRPATIVAAPDVAADPMRHGRVESQWRELGAAAGAAASGMNLVEVAPGACAAPFHCHGAEEEIFVVLAGEGTLRLGSKHAPVHTGHVVARPPATRIAHQFIAGERGLTLLAWGTCQPNEIIFYPDSSKVDLCGIGVKFRVEQLDYWDGEE
;
A
#
# COMPACT_ATOMS: atom_id res chain seq x y z
N MET A 1 8.74 1.36 11.83
CA MET A 1 9.23 0.18 12.57
C MET A 1 9.32 -1.00 11.62
N LEU A 2 9.75 -2.16 12.08
CA LEU A 2 9.92 -3.40 11.29
C LEU A 2 9.00 -4.46 11.89
N ALA A 3 8.22 -5.16 11.07
CA ALA A 3 7.41 -6.31 11.45
C ALA A 3 7.56 -7.41 10.39
N HIS A 4 7.27 -8.64 10.76
CA HIS A 4 7.18 -9.75 9.82
C HIS A 4 5.73 -10.25 9.79
N TRP A 5 5.20 -10.57 8.63
CA TRP A 5 3.80 -10.97 8.51
C TRP A 5 3.45 -12.28 9.23
N ASP A 6 4.43 -13.20 9.43
CA ASP A 6 4.21 -14.42 10.18
C ASP A 6 4.06 -14.17 11.69
N ASP A 7 4.55 -13.01 12.18
CA ASP A 7 4.42 -12.60 13.58
C ASP A 7 3.14 -11.81 13.85
N VAL A 8 2.37 -11.47 12.81
CA VAL A 8 1.12 -10.71 12.95
C VAL A 8 -0.07 -11.67 12.94
N GLU A 9 -0.88 -11.59 13.98
CA GLU A 9 -2.03 -12.47 14.17
C GLU A 9 -3.08 -12.27 13.05
N TRP A 10 -3.63 -13.39 12.57
CA TRP A 10 -4.76 -13.41 11.67
C TRP A 10 -6.06 -13.24 12.43
N THR A 11 -6.87 -12.26 12.05
CA THR A 11 -8.24 -12.08 12.54
C THR A 11 -9.20 -12.70 11.53
N ARG A 12 -9.95 -13.73 11.93
CA ARG A 12 -10.99 -14.33 11.08
C ARG A 12 -12.16 -13.37 10.90
N ILE A 13 -12.61 -13.23 9.67
CA ILE A 13 -13.84 -12.55 9.27
C ILE A 13 -14.85 -13.65 8.95
N ASP A 14 -15.95 -13.67 9.70
CA ASP A 14 -17.05 -14.60 9.50
C ASP A 14 -18.37 -13.86 9.82
N ARG A 15 -18.99 -13.33 8.79
CA ARG A 15 -20.22 -12.53 8.84
C ARG A 15 -21.13 -12.89 7.66
N GLY A 16 -21.63 -14.14 7.64
CA GLY A 16 -22.43 -14.66 6.53
C GLY A 16 -21.63 -14.63 5.21
N PRO A 17 -22.07 -13.87 4.21
CA PRO A 17 -21.36 -13.77 2.92
C PRO A 17 -19.96 -13.13 2.99
N LEU A 18 -19.62 -12.50 4.12
CA LEU A 18 -18.29 -11.91 4.32
C LEU A 18 -17.42 -12.89 5.08
N GLN A 19 -16.51 -13.53 4.39
CA GLN A 19 -15.60 -14.54 4.93
C GLN A 19 -14.17 -14.28 4.46
N GLY A 20 -13.20 -14.66 5.30
CA GLY A 20 -11.78 -14.50 5.04
C GLY A 20 -11.00 -14.29 6.32
N SER A 21 -9.74 -13.92 6.18
CA SER A 21 -8.87 -13.58 7.30
C SER A 21 -8.11 -12.29 6.99
N ARG A 22 -7.79 -11.51 8.02
CA ARG A 22 -7.10 -10.23 7.89
C ARG A 22 -5.92 -10.14 8.85
N GLN A 23 -4.80 -9.61 8.36
CA GLN A 23 -3.69 -9.11 9.19
C GLN A 23 -3.60 -7.58 9.06
N ARG A 24 -3.31 -6.89 10.16
CA ARG A 24 -3.08 -5.43 10.19
C ARG A 24 -1.58 -5.13 10.15
N LEU A 25 -0.96 -5.31 9.00
CA LEU A 25 0.49 -5.24 8.84
C LEU A 25 1.03 -3.82 9.05
N GLY A 26 0.33 -2.80 8.57
CA GLY A 26 0.74 -1.40 8.73
C GLY A 26 0.81 -1.00 10.21
N ALA A 27 -0.20 -1.34 10.99
CA ALA A 27 -0.22 -1.08 12.44
C ALA A 27 0.91 -1.81 13.17
N ALA A 28 1.16 -3.08 12.83
CA ALA A 28 2.27 -3.86 13.39
C ALA A 28 3.64 -3.26 13.05
N ALA A 29 3.79 -2.72 11.85
CA ALA A 29 5.01 -2.03 11.41
C ALA A 29 5.09 -0.58 11.91
N GLY A 30 4.06 -0.04 12.57
CA GLY A 30 4.01 1.30 13.15
C GLY A 30 3.70 2.41 12.16
N ALA A 31 2.89 2.13 11.15
CA ALA A 31 2.26 3.14 10.31
C ALA A 31 1.35 4.05 11.15
N VAL A 32 1.29 5.34 10.85
CA VAL A 32 0.56 6.33 11.66
C VAL A 32 -0.70 6.85 10.97
N ARG A 33 -0.70 6.99 9.65
CA ARG A 33 -1.84 7.43 8.83
C ARG A 33 -2.19 6.40 7.77
N ALA A 34 -1.18 5.91 7.07
CA ALA A 34 -1.33 4.92 6.03
C ALA A 34 -1.86 3.59 6.57
N GLY A 35 -2.75 2.97 5.83
CA GLY A 35 -3.24 1.62 6.11
C GLY A 35 -2.48 0.58 5.30
N LEU A 36 -2.16 -0.56 5.92
CA LEU A 36 -1.80 -1.78 5.20
C LEU A 36 -2.46 -2.97 5.89
N SER A 37 -3.26 -3.68 5.14
CA SER A 37 -3.83 -4.97 5.56
C SER A 37 -3.48 -6.05 4.53
N ARG A 38 -3.33 -7.29 5.00
CA ARG A 38 -3.29 -8.46 4.14
C ARG A 38 -4.56 -9.25 4.36
N TYR A 39 -5.23 -9.60 3.28
CA TYR A 39 -6.42 -10.44 3.32
C TYR A 39 -6.13 -11.76 2.65
N ARG A 40 -6.53 -12.84 3.31
CA ARG A 40 -6.53 -14.18 2.74
C ARG A 40 -7.95 -14.70 2.71
N MET A 41 -8.38 -15.09 1.53
CA MET A 41 -9.72 -15.56 1.22
C MET A 41 -9.63 -16.94 0.57
N GLY A 42 -10.39 -17.90 1.07
CA GLY A 42 -10.57 -19.20 0.43
C GLY A 42 -11.44 -19.10 -0.84
N PRO A 43 -11.62 -20.21 -1.56
CA PRO A 43 -12.43 -20.25 -2.76
C PRO A 43 -13.82 -19.63 -2.58
N GLY A 44 -14.17 -18.66 -3.43
CA GLY A 44 -15.45 -17.96 -3.40
C GLY A 44 -15.65 -17.01 -2.21
N GLU A 45 -14.67 -16.87 -1.30
CA GLU A 45 -14.78 -15.96 -0.17
C GLU A 45 -14.59 -14.49 -0.57
N ARG A 46 -15.23 -13.61 0.21
CA ARG A 46 -15.14 -12.16 0.12
C ARG A 46 -14.99 -11.57 1.52
N ALA A 47 -13.86 -10.98 1.84
CA ALA A 47 -13.57 -10.49 3.19
C ALA A 47 -14.09 -9.07 3.47
N MET A 48 -14.38 -8.29 2.44
CA MET A 48 -14.74 -6.88 2.55
C MET A 48 -16.13 -6.60 1.98
N PRO A 49 -16.94 -5.73 2.64
CA PRO A 49 -18.15 -5.19 2.03
C PRO A 49 -17.84 -4.45 0.71
N ALA A 50 -18.80 -4.34 -0.19
CA ALA A 50 -18.71 -3.35 -1.25
C ALA A 50 -18.79 -1.95 -0.64
N HIS A 51 -17.79 -1.10 -0.90
CA HIS A 51 -17.65 0.20 -0.26
C HIS A 51 -16.94 1.21 -1.16
N VAL A 52 -17.08 2.49 -0.84
CA VAL A 52 -16.34 3.58 -1.46
C VAL A 52 -15.91 4.57 -0.38
N HIS A 53 -14.65 4.93 -0.40
CA HIS A 53 -14.09 5.97 0.46
C HIS A 53 -14.33 7.35 -0.14
N ALA A 54 -14.73 8.33 0.69
CA ALA A 54 -14.95 9.70 0.22
C ALA A 54 -13.63 10.43 -0.07
N ASP A 55 -12.59 10.14 0.71
CA ASP A 55 -11.33 10.90 0.74
C ASP A 55 -10.07 10.02 0.88
N GLU A 56 -10.20 8.68 0.83
CA GLU A 56 -9.08 7.76 0.82
C GLU A 56 -8.93 7.09 -0.55
N GLU A 57 -7.71 6.98 -1.03
CA GLU A 57 -7.34 6.12 -2.14
C GLU A 57 -6.87 4.77 -1.60
N GLU A 58 -7.37 3.69 -2.16
CA GLU A 58 -6.92 2.33 -1.88
C GLU A 58 -6.20 1.73 -3.08
N ILE A 59 -5.12 1.02 -2.81
CA ILE A 59 -4.40 0.25 -3.82
C ILE A 59 -4.29 -1.19 -3.36
N PHE A 60 -4.84 -2.12 -4.15
CA PHE A 60 -4.72 -3.54 -3.92
C PHE A 60 -3.59 -4.13 -4.76
N TYR A 61 -2.82 -5.03 -4.17
CA TYR A 61 -1.83 -5.82 -4.88
C TYR A 61 -2.05 -7.30 -4.61
N VAL A 62 -2.27 -8.08 -5.66
CA VAL A 62 -2.53 -9.52 -5.56
C VAL A 62 -1.22 -10.26 -5.39
N LEU A 63 -1.03 -10.90 -4.22
CA LEU A 63 0.16 -11.70 -3.91
C LEU A 63 0.08 -13.09 -4.56
N GLU A 64 -1.08 -13.75 -4.41
CA GLU A 64 -1.27 -15.15 -4.84
C GLU A 64 -2.74 -15.42 -5.17
N GLY A 65 -2.98 -16.36 -6.08
CA GLY A 65 -4.30 -16.79 -6.48
C GLY A 65 -4.91 -15.91 -7.57
N SER A 66 -6.21 -16.06 -7.74
CA SER A 66 -7.01 -15.36 -8.75
C SER A 66 -8.40 -15.05 -8.23
N GLY A 67 -9.10 -14.11 -8.87
CA GLY A 67 -10.44 -13.75 -8.46
C GLY A 67 -11.07 -12.65 -9.32
N LEU A 68 -11.99 -11.91 -8.71
CA LEU A 68 -12.71 -10.83 -9.36
C LEU A 68 -12.57 -9.53 -8.54
N SER A 69 -12.17 -8.46 -9.19
CA SER A 69 -12.39 -7.09 -8.68
C SER A 69 -13.77 -6.64 -9.13
N TRP A 70 -14.69 -6.46 -8.18
CA TRP A 70 -16.02 -5.90 -8.44
C TRP A 70 -15.99 -4.38 -8.23
N GLN A 71 -16.40 -3.63 -9.25
CA GLN A 71 -16.37 -2.17 -9.26
C GLN A 71 -17.64 -1.64 -9.91
N GLY A 72 -18.47 -0.92 -9.15
CA GLY A 72 -19.66 -0.25 -9.67
C GLY A 72 -20.66 -1.15 -10.40
N GLY A 73 -20.81 -2.42 -10.00
CA GLY A 73 -21.70 -3.37 -10.65
C GLY A 73 -21.06 -4.17 -11.78
N ARG A 74 -19.76 -4.01 -12.05
CA ARG A 74 -19.01 -4.77 -13.04
C ARG A 74 -17.96 -5.63 -12.36
N ALA A 75 -17.59 -6.75 -12.96
CA ALA A 75 -16.54 -7.63 -12.46
C ALA A 75 -15.39 -7.70 -13.46
N TYR A 76 -14.16 -7.73 -12.93
CA TYR A 76 -12.94 -7.81 -13.73
C TYR A 76 -12.04 -8.88 -13.14
N ALA A 77 -11.58 -9.81 -13.97
CA ALA A 77 -10.68 -10.86 -13.54
C ALA A 77 -9.34 -10.28 -13.09
N VAL A 78 -8.84 -10.76 -11.95
CA VAL A 78 -7.56 -10.38 -11.37
C VAL A 78 -6.77 -11.62 -10.97
N ALA A 79 -5.43 -11.52 -10.99
CA ALA A 79 -4.52 -12.60 -10.67
C ALA A 79 -3.26 -12.08 -9.98
N SER A 80 -2.43 -13.00 -9.50
CA SER A 80 -1.14 -12.68 -8.87
C SER A 80 -0.32 -11.70 -9.71
N GLY A 81 0.19 -10.63 -9.08
CA GLY A 81 0.94 -9.53 -9.69
C GLY A 81 0.06 -8.36 -10.19
N ASP A 82 -1.26 -8.47 -10.11
CA ASP A 82 -2.13 -7.34 -10.46
C ASP A 82 -2.11 -6.27 -9.36
N CYS A 83 -2.05 -5.01 -9.80
CA CYS A 83 -2.24 -3.82 -8.99
C CYS A 83 -3.56 -3.15 -9.41
N ILE A 84 -4.39 -2.82 -8.42
CA ILE A 84 -5.74 -2.28 -8.64
C ILE A 84 -5.85 -0.99 -7.83
N VAL A 85 -6.20 0.12 -8.49
CA VAL A 85 -6.36 1.42 -7.84
C VAL A 85 -7.85 1.77 -7.71
N HIS A 86 -8.26 2.10 -6.51
CA HIS A 86 -9.57 2.62 -6.18
C HIS A 86 -9.44 4.05 -5.67
N ARG A 87 -9.78 5.02 -6.54
CA ARG A 87 -9.68 6.45 -6.20
C ARG A 87 -10.77 6.86 -5.22
N ALA A 88 -10.47 7.86 -4.40
CA ALA A 88 -11.45 8.50 -3.54
C ALA A 88 -12.68 8.98 -4.32
N GLY A 89 -13.86 8.73 -3.78
CA GLY A 89 -15.13 9.16 -4.36
C GLY A 89 -15.52 8.50 -5.71
N ALA A 90 -14.74 7.50 -6.15
CA ALA A 90 -15.02 6.77 -7.39
C ALA A 90 -16.15 5.75 -7.20
N GLU A 91 -16.07 4.59 -7.81
CA GLU A 91 -17.09 3.55 -7.74
C GLU A 91 -16.92 2.68 -6.48
N ALA A 92 -18.04 2.20 -5.93
CA ALA A 92 -17.98 1.21 -4.86
C ALA A 92 -17.31 -0.06 -5.37
N HIS A 93 -16.42 -0.62 -4.54
CA HIS A 93 -15.57 -1.73 -4.92
C HIS A 93 -15.46 -2.79 -3.81
N THR A 94 -15.09 -3.98 -4.20
CA THR A 94 -14.67 -5.08 -3.35
C THR A 94 -13.90 -6.11 -4.20
N ILE A 95 -13.30 -7.10 -3.55
CA ILE A 95 -12.58 -8.16 -4.23
C ILE A 95 -13.07 -9.53 -3.74
N LEU A 96 -13.18 -10.50 -4.64
CA LEU A 96 -13.64 -11.86 -4.36
C LEU A 96 -12.58 -12.84 -4.83
N ALA A 97 -12.39 -13.89 -4.03
CA ALA A 97 -11.53 -15.00 -4.40
C ALA A 97 -12.18 -15.89 -5.47
N GLY A 98 -11.40 -16.36 -6.41
CA GLY A 98 -11.78 -17.41 -7.35
C GLY A 98 -11.61 -18.81 -6.74
N ASP A 99 -11.60 -19.82 -7.59
CA ASP A 99 -11.56 -21.23 -7.17
C ASP A 99 -10.27 -21.65 -6.44
N GLU A 100 -9.18 -20.91 -6.63
CA GLU A 100 -7.89 -21.17 -5.99
C GLU A 100 -7.68 -20.36 -4.70
N GLY A 101 -8.65 -19.51 -4.35
CA GLY A 101 -8.49 -18.53 -3.28
C GLY A 101 -7.74 -17.28 -3.74
N LEU A 102 -7.55 -16.32 -2.81
CA LEU A 102 -6.90 -15.06 -3.09
C LEU A 102 -6.16 -14.54 -1.85
N ASP A 103 -4.92 -14.13 -2.03
CA ASP A 103 -4.10 -13.45 -1.03
C ASP A 103 -3.74 -12.05 -1.55
N VAL A 104 -4.17 -11.00 -0.86
CA VAL A 104 -4.06 -9.63 -1.35
C VAL A 104 -3.60 -8.66 -0.27
N LEU A 105 -2.73 -7.74 -0.65
CA LEU A 105 -2.35 -6.57 0.13
C LEU A 105 -3.27 -5.40 -0.23
N ALA A 106 -3.84 -4.74 0.78
CA ALA A 106 -4.66 -3.55 0.63
C ALA A 106 -3.97 -2.39 1.36
N PHE A 107 -3.55 -1.40 0.60
CA PHE A 107 -2.97 -0.15 1.07
C PHE A 107 -4.03 0.95 1.03
N SER A 108 -3.98 1.87 1.98
CA SER A 108 -4.86 3.04 2.01
C SER A 108 -4.07 4.28 2.40
N SER A 109 -4.36 5.40 1.73
CA SER A 109 -3.69 6.68 2.00
C SER A 109 -4.03 7.26 3.38
N GLY A 110 -5.04 6.68 4.03
CA GLY A 110 -5.57 7.16 5.30
C GLY A 110 -6.33 8.49 5.18
N SER A 111 -7.24 8.71 6.08
CA SER A 111 -8.04 9.92 6.17
C SER A 111 -8.24 10.34 7.61
N ASP A 112 -8.25 11.64 7.87
CA ASP A 112 -8.57 12.19 9.18
C ASP A 112 -10.09 12.10 9.48
N THR A 113 -10.93 12.02 8.46
CA THR A 113 -12.39 11.94 8.58
C THR A 113 -12.93 10.51 8.47
N GLY A 114 -12.28 9.66 7.69
CA GLY A 114 -12.61 8.25 7.52
C GLY A 114 -14.05 8.02 7.08
N ILE A 115 -14.53 8.77 6.07
CA ILE A 115 -15.89 8.65 5.56
C ILE A 115 -15.92 7.56 4.49
N THR A 116 -16.68 6.49 4.75
CA THR A 116 -16.87 5.36 3.83
C THR A 116 -18.35 5.07 3.64
N TRP A 117 -18.81 4.98 2.39
CA TRP A 117 -20.16 4.58 2.05
C TRP A 117 -20.21 3.10 1.72
N LEU A 118 -21.16 2.38 2.31
CA LEU A 118 -21.46 0.98 2.05
C LEU A 118 -22.83 0.90 1.34
N PRO A 119 -22.90 0.89 0.00
CA PRO A 119 -24.16 1.01 -0.71
C PRO A 119 -25.13 -0.13 -0.44
N ARG A 120 -24.66 -1.38 -0.36
CA ARG A 120 -25.49 -2.56 -0.07
C ARG A 120 -26.04 -2.56 1.35
N ALA A 121 -25.29 -2.00 2.29
CA ALA A 121 -25.72 -1.86 3.69
C ALA A 121 -26.57 -0.62 3.94
N ASN A 122 -26.66 0.30 2.95
CA ASN A 122 -27.24 1.63 3.09
C ASN A 122 -26.75 2.33 4.36
N ALA A 123 -25.44 2.34 4.56
CA ALA A 123 -24.83 2.83 5.78
C ALA A 123 -23.53 3.58 5.49
N TRP A 124 -23.25 4.57 6.33
CA TRP A 124 -22.00 5.31 6.31
C TRP A 124 -21.12 4.92 7.50
N TRP A 125 -19.86 4.81 7.25
CA TRP A 125 -18.83 4.80 8.28
C TRP A 125 -18.19 6.19 8.33
N MET A 126 -18.18 6.81 9.51
CA MET A 126 -17.61 8.14 9.73
C MET A 126 -16.68 8.08 10.94
N GLY A 127 -15.38 7.99 10.71
CA GLY A 127 -14.40 7.78 11.76
C GLY A 127 -14.72 6.52 12.58
N PRO A 128 -14.82 6.59 13.92
CA PRO A 128 -15.11 5.44 14.77
C PRO A 128 -16.62 5.09 14.84
N ARG A 129 -17.48 5.82 14.15
CA ARG A 129 -18.93 5.71 14.26
C ARG A 129 -19.59 5.29 12.96
N TRP A 130 -20.68 4.58 13.10
CA TRP A 130 -21.56 4.18 12.01
C TRP A 130 -22.82 5.03 11.99
N LEU A 131 -23.33 5.35 10.81
CA LEU A 131 -24.63 5.94 10.63
C LEU A 131 -25.52 5.00 9.79
N PRO A 132 -26.72 4.65 10.27
CA PRO A 132 -27.33 5.09 11.54
C PRO A 132 -26.55 4.57 12.76
N SER A 133 -26.55 5.34 13.85
CA SER A 133 -25.80 5.05 15.06
C SER A 133 -26.39 3.93 15.91
N ASP A 134 -27.58 3.49 15.59
CA ASP A 134 -28.35 2.42 16.21
C ASP A 134 -28.64 1.29 15.19
N GLY A 135 -28.91 0.09 15.71
CA GLY A 135 -29.18 -1.09 14.90
C GLY A 135 -27.97 -1.97 14.61
N PRO A 136 -28.11 -2.94 13.68
CA PRO A 136 -27.05 -3.87 13.38
C PRO A 136 -25.85 -3.18 12.73
N SER A 137 -24.65 -3.70 12.98
CA SER A 137 -23.40 -3.18 12.38
C SER A 137 -23.52 -3.19 10.84
N PRO A 138 -22.76 -2.34 10.13
CA PRO A 138 -22.75 -2.35 8.67
C PRO A 138 -22.35 -3.68 8.05
N PHE A 139 -21.45 -4.44 8.70
CA PHE A 139 -21.15 -5.81 8.26
C PHE A 139 -22.39 -6.72 8.35
N ALA A 140 -23.18 -6.59 9.42
CA ALA A 140 -24.44 -7.34 9.55
C ALA A 140 -25.50 -6.88 8.53
N ARG A 141 -25.53 -5.57 8.21
CA ARG A 141 -26.39 -5.03 7.13
C ARG A 141 -25.96 -5.52 5.77
N GLU A 142 -24.64 -5.55 5.49
CA GLU A 142 -24.10 -6.09 4.25
C GLU A 142 -24.42 -7.59 4.12
N ALA A 143 -24.26 -8.35 5.20
CA ALA A 143 -24.64 -9.77 5.25
C ALA A 143 -26.15 -9.97 4.98
N ALA A 144 -27.01 -9.13 5.55
CA ALA A 144 -28.45 -9.16 5.33
C ALA A 144 -28.87 -8.77 3.91
N ALA A 145 -28.02 -8.07 3.15
CA ALA A 145 -28.25 -7.79 1.74
C ALA A 145 -28.11 -9.04 0.85
N GLY A 146 -27.66 -10.18 1.41
CA GLY A 146 -27.50 -11.43 0.69
C GLY A 146 -26.25 -11.50 -0.17
N GLU A 147 -26.21 -12.45 -1.09
CA GLU A 147 -25.10 -12.63 -2.01
C GLU A 147 -24.93 -11.43 -2.94
N LEU A 148 -23.69 -11.15 -3.31
CA LEU A 148 -23.39 -10.14 -4.33
C LEU A 148 -23.73 -10.70 -5.71
N GLU A 149 -24.51 -9.95 -6.51
CA GLU A 149 -24.70 -10.28 -7.90
C GLU A 149 -23.39 -10.12 -8.66
N LEU A 150 -22.92 -11.20 -9.25
CA LEU A 150 -21.68 -11.23 -10.02
C LEU A 150 -22.03 -11.35 -11.50
N PRO A 151 -21.88 -10.27 -12.28
CA PRO A 151 -21.99 -10.41 -13.74
C PRO A 151 -20.79 -11.19 -14.28
N GLU A 152 -20.91 -11.67 -15.51
CA GLU A 152 -19.76 -12.21 -16.23
C GLU A 152 -18.63 -11.16 -16.27
N PRO A 153 -17.36 -11.60 -16.14
CA PRO A 153 -16.23 -10.69 -16.20
C PRO A 153 -16.21 -9.91 -17.52
N GLU A 154 -15.94 -8.63 -17.41
CA GLU A 154 -15.76 -7.80 -18.60
C GLU A 154 -14.54 -8.27 -19.40
N PRO A 155 -14.63 -8.35 -20.74
CA PRO A 155 -13.54 -8.83 -21.58
C PRO A 155 -12.33 -7.89 -21.61
N THR A 156 -12.53 -6.65 -21.20
CA THR A 156 -11.49 -5.62 -21.16
C THR A 156 -11.39 -5.04 -19.76
N ARG A 157 -10.19 -5.10 -19.18
CA ARG A 157 -9.89 -4.47 -17.88
C ARG A 157 -9.92 -2.95 -18.01
N PRO A 158 -10.39 -2.21 -16.99
CA PRO A 158 -10.23 -0.76 -16.93
C PRO A 158 -8.76 -0.39 -16.72
N ALA A 159 -8.40 0.85 -17.04
CA ALA A 159 -7.04 1.36 -16.85
C ALA A 159 -6.56 1.32 -15.37
N THR A 160 -7.47 1.17 -14.42
CA THR A 160 -7.18 1.05 -12.99
C THR A 160 -6.73 -0.36 -12.55
N ILE A 161 -6.64 -1.30 -13.47
CA ILE A 161 -6.14 -2.66 -13.23
C ILE A 161 -4.98 -2.94 -14.18
N VAL A 162 -3.78 -3.02 -13.65
CA VAL A 162 -2.55 -3.30 -14.40
C VAL A 162 -1.87 -4.55 -13.87
N ALA A 163 -1.32 -5.34 -14.76
CA ALA A 163 -0.43 -6.45 -14.38
C ALA A 163 1.01 -5.94 -14.28
N ALA A 164 1.71 -6.26 -13.19
CA ALA A 164 3.06 -5.77 -12.97
C ALA A 164 4.05 -6.09 -14.11
N PRO A 165 4.01 -7.27 -14.78
CA PRO A 165 4.86 -7.55 -15.93
C PRO A 165 4.61 -6.63 -17.13
N ASP A 166 3.41 -6.08 -17.27
CA ASP A 166 3.03 -5.21 -18.40
C ASP A 166 3.47 -3.76 -18.19
N VAL A 167 3.85 -3.38 -16.95
CA VAL A 167 4.36 -2.05 -16.66
C VAL A 167 5.86 -2.00 -16.92
N ALA A 168 6.28 -1.04 -17.76
CA ALA A 168 7.69 -0.85 -18.08
C ALA A 168 8.54 -0.63 -16.82
N ALA A 169 9.73 -1.21 -16.80
CA ALA A 169 10.67 -1.01 -15.71
C ALA A 169 11.64 0.12 -16.04
N ASP A 170 11.75 1.09 -15.16
CA ASP A 170 12.72 2.18 -15.23
C ASP A 170 13.98 1.82 -14.44
N PRO A 171 15.16 1.74 -15.10
CA PRO A 171 16.40 1.42 -14.42
C PRO A 171 16.92 2.62 -13.61
N MET A 172 17.22 2.39 -12.35
CA MET A 172 17.95 3.34 -11.51
C MET A 172 19.36 2.82 -11.27
N ARG A 173 20.37 3.47 -11.85
CA ARG A 173 21.79 3.08 -11.75
C ARG A 173 22.67 4.27 -11.44
N HIS A 174 23.26 4.26 -10.25
CA HIS A 174 24.29 5.24 -9.88
C HIS A 174 25.08 4.76 -8.65
N GLY A 175 26.37 4.63 -8.77
CA GLY A 175 27.24 4.14 -7.70
C GLY A 175 26.83 2.75 -7.20
N ARG A 176 26.41 2.66 -5.93
CA ARG A 176 25.90 1.41 -5.35
C ARG A 176 24.40 1.17 -5.58
N VAL A 177 23.69 2.14 -6.14
CA VAL A 177 22.27 1.97 -6.48
C VAL A 177 22.17 1.24 -7.81
N GLU A 178 21.51 0.08 -7.81
CA GLU A 178 21.15 -0.66 -9.01
C GLU A 178 19.82 -1.37 -8.77
N SER A 179 18.76 -0.80 -9.33
CA SER A 179 17.39 -1.28 -9.18
C SER A 179 16.56 -1.02 -10.42
N GLN A 180 15.45 -1.75 -10.54
CA GLN A 180 14.42 -1.59 -11.57
C GLN A 180 13.13 -1.20 -10.87
N TRP A 181 12.48 -0.15 -11.35
CA TRP A 181 11.24 0.38 -10.77
C TRP A 181 10.09 0.26 -11.76
N ARG A 182 9.01 -0.41 -11.35
CA ARG A 182 7.74 -0.40 -12.10
C ARG A 182 6.74 0.43 -11.34
N GLU A 183 6.35 1.57 -11.89
CA GLU A 183 5.41 2.51 -11.27
C GLU A 183 3.96 2.04 -11.43
N LEU A 184 3.58 0.96 -10.71
CA LEU A 184 2.28 0.31 -10.84
C LEU A 184 1.12 1.25 -10.52
N GLY A 185 1.25 2.02 -9.44
CA GLY A 185 0.23 2.99 -9.04
C GLY A 185 -0.02 4.05 -10.10
N ALA A 186 1.05 4.65 -10.64
CA ALA A 186 0.94 5.64 -11.70
C ALA A 186 0.34 5.04 -12.98
N ALA A 187 0.77 3.84 -13.39
CA ALA A 187 0.21 3.14 -14.53
C ALA A 187 -1.29 2.83 -14.36
N ALA A 188 -1.73 2.52 -13.14
CA ALA A 188 -3.13 2.30 -12.80
C ALA A 188 -3.90 3.61 -12.47
N GLY A 189 -3.23 4.77 -12.55
CA GLY A 189 -3.83 6.08 -12.40
C GLY A 189 -4.04 6.53 -10.96
N ALA A 190 -3.22 6.06 -10.02
CA ALA A 190 -3.15 6.61 -8.66
C ALA A 190 -2.81 8.11 -8.68
N ALA A 191 -3.35 8.87 -7.74
CA ALA A 191 -3.17 10.31 -7.66
C ALA A 191 -2.78 10.81 -6.27
N ALA A 192 -3.25 10.17 -5.20
CA ALA A 192 -2.96 10.55 -3.82
C ALA A 192 -1.86 9.70 -3.18
N SER A 193 -1.48 8.62 -3.84
CA SER A 193 -0.42 7.70 -3.41
C SER A 193 0.32 7.11 -4.60
N GLY A 194 1.41 6.41 -4.34
CA GLY A 194 2.17 5.68 -5.34
C GLY A 194 2.40 4.24 -4.92
N MET A 195 2.50 3.34 -5.88
CA MET A 195 2.93 1.97 -5.66
C MET A 195 3.95 1.57 -6.70
N ASN A 196 5.10 1.08 -6.26
CA ASN A 196 6.19 0.65 -7.13
C ASN A 196 6.61 -0.77 -6.78
N LEU A 197 6.79 -1.60 -7.82
CA LEU A 197 7.51 -2.85 -7.69
C LEU A 197 8.99 -2.57 -7.97
N VAL A 198 9.85 -2.83 -6.98
CA VAL A 198 11.28 -2.51 -7.02
C VAL A 198 12.10 -3.80 -6.97
N GLU A 199 12.85 -4.07 -8.02
CA GLU A 199 13.77 -5.19 -8.10
C GLU A 199 15.20 -4.67 -7.94
N VAL A 200 15.88 -5.06 -6.85
CA VAL A 200 17.22 -4.61 -6.49
C VAL A 200 18.24 -5.68 -6.84
N ALA A 201 19.26 -5.30 -7.59
CA ALA A 201 20.32 -6.23 -7.99
C ALA A 201 21.09 -6.77 -6.78
N PRO A 202 21.68 -7.99 -6.87
CA PRO A 202 22.49 -8.57 -5.79
C PRO A 202 23.56 -7.62 -5.26
N GLY A 203 23.60 -7.40 -3.95
CA GLY A 203 24.56 -6.54 -3.27
C GLY A 203 24.36 -5.03 -3.45
N ALA A 204 23.39 -4.63 -4.26
CA ALA A 204 23.11 -3.22 -4.57
C ALA A 204 22.16 -2.57 -3.54
N CYS A 205 22.05 -1.24 -3.63
CA CYS A 205 21.08 -0.45 -2.87
C CYS A 205 19.84 -0.18 -3.76
N ALA A 206 18.65 -0.18 -3.14
CA ALA A 206 17.40 0.13 -3.83
C ALA A 206 17.34 1.60 -4.29
N ALA A 207 17.74 2.50 -3.40
CA ALA A 207 17.72 3.95 -3.58
C ALA A 207 18.82 4.59 -2.69
N PRO A 208 19.10 5.89 -2.81
CA PRO A 208 19.94 6.60 -1.84
C PRO A 208 19.36 6.53 -0.42
N PHE A 209 20.22 6.66 0.59
CA PHE A 209 19.80 6.76 2.00
C PHE A 209 19.08 8.09 2.24
N HIS A 210 17.80 8.06 2.64
CA HIS A 210 16.94 9.26 2.71
C HIS A 210 15.82 9.14 3.74
N CYS A 211 15.20 10.27 4.06
CA CYS A 211 13.97 10.34 4.86
C CYS A 211 13.05 11.43 4.32
N HIS A 212 11.76 11.28 4.61
CA HIS A 212 10.66 12.11 4.12
C HIS A 212 10.18 13.11 5.18
N GLY A 213 9.83 14.32 4.74
CA GLY A 213 9.26 15.37 5.58
C GLY A 213 7.76 15.25 5.76
N ALA A 214 7.02 14.96 4.69
CA ALA A 214 5.56 14.92 4.68
C ALA A 214 4.99 13.55 4.27
N GLU A 215 5.70 12.76 3.49
CA GLU A 215 5.21 11.49 2.97
C GLU A 215 5.47 10.32 3.93
N GLU A 216 4.48 9.46 4.06
CA GLU A 216 4.61 8.16 4.73
C GLU A 216 4.82 7.07 3.69
N GLU A 217 5.79 6.18 3.95
CA GLU A 217 6.05 5.02 3.09
C GLU A 217 5.86 3.71 3.84
N ILE A 218 5.40 2.71 3.11
CA ILE A 218 5.33 1.32 3.58
C ILE A 218 5.97 0.42 2.53
N PHE A 219 6.91 -0.41 2.96
CA PHE A 219 7.57 -1.39 2.13
C PHE A 219 7.19 -2.80 2.56
N VAL A 220 6.97 -3.68 1.59
CA VAL A 220 6.81 -5.12 1.81
C VAL A 220 7.90 -5.84 1.03
N VAL A 221 8.66 -6.70 1.70
CA VAL A 221 9.63 -7.57 1.03
C VAL A 221 8.88 -8.75 0.41
N LEU A 222 8.81 -8.80 -0.92
CA LEU A 222 8.12 -9.86 -1.67
C LEU A 222 9.01 -11.07 -1.92
N ALA A 223 10.31 -10.84 -2.18
CA ALA A 223 11.26 -11.90 -2.46
C ALA A 223 12.69 -11.50 -2.10
N GLY A 224 13.54 -12.50 -1.85
CA GLY A 224 14.94 -12.28 -1.55
C GLY A 224 15.21 -11.96 -0.08
N GLU A 225 16.41 -11.45 0.16
CA GLU A 225 16.91 -11.09 1.49
C GLU A 225 17.87 -9.91 1.38
N GLY A 226 18.08 -9.20 2.48
CA GLY A 226 18.97 -8.06 2.49
C GLY A 226 19.10 -7.41 3.87
N THR A 227 19.51 -6.17 3.87
CA THR A 227 19.66 -5.34 5.06
C THR A 227 18.89 -4.04 4.90
N LEU A 228 18.07 -3.71 5.89
CA LEU A 228 17.52 -2.38 6.08
C LEU A 228 18.50 -1.55 6.91
N ARG A 229 19.06 -0.50 6.30
CA ARG A 229 19.76 0.56 7.03
C ARG A 229 18.70 1.57 7.50
N LEU A 230 18.63 1.80 8.82
CA LEU A 230 17.64 2.64 9.47
C LEU A 230 18.30 3.60 10.46
N GLY A 231 18.55 4.83 10.08
CA GLY A 231 19.40 5.74 10.82
C GLY A 231 20.82 5.16 10.96
N SER A 232 21.27 4.98 12.20
CA SER A 232 22.55 4.35 12.51
C SER A 232 22.47 2.82 12.68
N LYS A 233 21.27 2.23 12.58
CA LYS A 233 21.04 0.80 12.80
C LYS A 233 20.93 0.05 11.48
N HIS A 234 21.26 -1.25 11.54
CA HIS A 234 21.07 -2.18 10.44
C HIS A 234 20.27 -3.37 10.95
N ALA A 235 19.27 -3.78 10.18
CA ALA A 235 18.42 -4.93 10.49
C ALA A 235 18.34 -5.85 9.27
N PRO A 236 18.44 -7.17 9.43
CA PRO A 236 18.20 -8.11 8.33
C PRO A 236 16.74 -8.04 7.92
N VAL A 237 16.48 -8.15 6.62
CA VAL A 237 15.14 -8.27 6.04
C VAL A 237 15.12 -9.41 5.03
N HIS A 238 13.98 -10.09 4.96
CA HIS A 238 13.71 -11.14 3.98
C HIS A 238 12.22 -11.15 3.65
N THR A 239 11.80 -11.99 2.72
CA THR A 239 10.40 -12.13 2.31
C THR A 239 9.46 -12.14 3.51
N GLY A 240 8.42 -11.30 3.46
CA GLY A 240 7.42 -11.14 4.51
C GLY A 240 7.67 -9.97 5.48
N HIS A 241 8.86 -9.37 5.48
CA HIS A 241 9.09 -8.16 6.28
C HIS A 241 8.29 -6.97 5.75
N VAL A 242 7.73 -6.21 6.67
CA VAL A 242 7.01 -4.97 6.44
C VAL A 242 7.70 -3.83 7.19
N VAL A 243 7.98 -2.74 6.49
CA VAL A 243 8.68 -1.57 7.03
C VAL A 243 7.82 -0.35 6.83
N ALA A 244 7.34 0.30 7.90
CA ALA A 244 6.69 1.58 7.82
C ALA A 244 7.67 2.72 8.15
N ARG A 245 7.61 3.76 7.36
CA ARG A 245 8.41 4.97 7.46
C ARG A 245 7.50 6.20 7.63
N PRO A 246 7.08 6.50 8.87
CA PRO A 246 6.31 7.71 9.14
C PRO A 246 7.09 8.98 8.76
N PRO A 247 6.40 10.03 8.29
CA PRO A 247 7.03 11.30 7.94
C PRO A 247 7.66 12.00 9.16
N ALA A 248 8.52 12.97 8.90
CA ALA A 248 9.14 13.87 9.87
C ALA A 248 9.91 13.21 11.03
N THR A 249 10.25 11.92 10.91
CA THR A 249 11.02 11.21 11.96
C THR A 249 12.51 11.55 11.96
N ARG A 250 13.03 12.15 10.90
CA ARG A 250 14.46 12.38 10.63
C ARG A 250 15.30 11.08 10.61
N ILE A 251 14.67 9.92 10.59
CA ILE A 251 15.35 8.64 10.54
C ILE A 251 15.37 8.17 9.08
N ALA A 252 16.49 8.36 8.42
CA ALA A 252 16.67 7.93 7.04
C ALA A 252 16.68 6.40 6.92
N HIS A 253 16.33 5.90 5.76
CA HIS A 253 16.30 4.47 5.46
C HIS A 253 16.91 4.16 4.08
N GLN A 254 17.37 2.92 3.92
CA GLN A 254 17.87 2.37 2.68
C GLN A 254 17.81 0.85 2.73
N PHE A 255 17.33 0.22 1.66
CA PHE A 255 17.42 -1.23 1.51
C PHE A 255 18.66 -1.58 0.70
N ILE A 256 19.37 -2.61 1.16
CA ILE A 256 20.57 -3.16 0.54
C ILE A 256 20.29 -4.65 0.29
N ALA A 257 20.29 -5.07 -0.96
CA ALA A 257 20.02 -6.46 -1.31
C ALA A 257 21.16 -7.39 -0.89
N GLY A 258 20.82 -8.60 -0.51
CA GLY A 258 21.76 -9.70 -0.31
C GLY A 258 22.24 -10.32 -1.63
N GLU A 259 22.88 -11.48 -1.55
CA GLU A 259 23.51 -12.14 -2.71
C GLU A 259 22.51 -12.58 -3.80
N ARG A 260 21.24 -12.75 -3.45
CA ARG A 260 20.18 -13.21 -4.36
C ARG A 260 19.29 -12.07 -4.88
N GLY A 261 19.63 -10.82 -4.55
CA GLY A 261 18.78 -9.68 -4.84
C GLY A 261 17.65 -9.52 -3.84
N LEU A 262 16.83 -8.48 -4.06
CA LEU A 262 15.71 -8.15 -3.18
C LEU A 262 14.58 -7.57 -4.02
N THR A 263 13.36 -8.05 -3.83
CA THR A 263 12.16 -7.49 -4.46
C THR A 263 11.27 -6.87 -3.41
N LEU A 264 10.95 -5.59 -3.60
CA LEU A 264 10.13 -4.79 -2.71
C LEU A 264 8.87 -4.33 -3.42
N LEU A 265 7.76 -4.33 -2.70
CA LEU A 265 6.63 -3.49 -3.02
C LEU A 265 6.77 -2.23 -2.16
N ALA A 266 6.96 -1.08 -2.80
CA ALA A 266 7.10 0.22 -2.17
C ALA A 266 5.83 1.03 -2.41
N TRP A 267 5.14 1.41 -1.36
CA TRP A 267 3.97 2.28 -1.39
C TRP A 267 4.25 3.56 -0.60
N GLY A 268 3.75 4.68 -1.07
CA GLY A 268 3.90 5.98 -0.39
C GLY A 268 2.74 6.92 -0.65
N THR A 269 2.44 7.80 0.31
CA THR A 269 1.54 8.93 0.08
C THR A 269 2.21 9.95 -0.83
N CYS A 270 1.42 10.70 -1.62
CA CYS A 270 1.91 11.80 -2.46
C CYS A 270 1.51 13.14 -1.84
N GLN A 271 2.49 13.93 -1.44
CA GLN A 271 2.27 15.24 -0.83
C GLN A 271 2.97 16.35 -1.64
N PRO A 272 2.24 17.40 -2.06
CA PRO A 272 2.81 18.45 -2.91
C PRO A 272 3.90 19.29 -2.21
N ASN A 273 3.98 19.24 -0.89
CA ASN A 273 4.97 19.92 -0.06
C ASN A 273 6.06 18.98 0.45
N GLU A 274 6.26 17.82 -0.20
CA GLU A 274 7.27 16.85 0.21
C GLU A 274 8.68 17.42 0.14
N ILE A 275 9.47 17.11 1.17
CA ILE A 275 10.89 17.45 1.31
C ILE A 275 11.64 16.17 1.65
N ILE A 276 12.56 15.76 0.78
CA ILE A 276 13.41 14.59 1.02
C ILE A 276 14.79 15.05 1.49
N PHE A 277 15.26 14.50 2.60
CA PHE A 277 16.61 14.73 3.10
C PHE A 277 17.48 13.49 2.87
N TYR A 278 18.69 13.71 2.32
CA TYR A 278 19.70 12.70 2.03
C TYR A 278 20.94 12.92 2.91
N PRO A 279 21.04 12.26 4.09
CA PRO A 279 22.11 12.53 5.03
C PRO A 279 23.53 12.27 4.50
N ASP A 280 23.72 11.18 3.73
CA ASP A 280 25.04 10.80 3.22
C ASP A 280 25.62 11.83 2.24
N SER A 281 24.78 12.63 1.61
CA SER A 281 25.22 13.67 0.64
C SER A 281 24.91 15.09 1.08
N SER A 282 24.36 15.28 2.29
CA SER A 282 23.91 16.58 2.80
C SER A 282 23.04 17.33 1.78
N LYS A 283 22.09 16.62 1.18
CA LYS A 283 21.23 17.13 0.12
C LYS A 283 19.78 17.16 0.56
N VAL A 284 19.06 18.19 0.16
CA VAL A 284 17.60 18.32 0.28
C VAL A 284 16.99 18.37 -1.11
N ASP A 285 15.87 17.69 -1.29
CA ASP A 285 15.01 17.75 -2.48
C ASP A 285 13.68 18.39 -2.10
N LEU A 286 13.35 19.50 -2.72
CA LEU A 286 12.04 20.14 -2.63
C LEU A 286 11.17 19.59 -3.76
N CYS A 287 10.52 18.45 -3.54
CA CYS A 287 9.85 17.66 -4.57
C CYS A 287 8.78 18.46 -5.33
N GLY A 288 7.99 19.28 -4.64
CA GLY A 288 6.91 20.07 -5.25
C GLY A 288 7.35 21.07 -6.31
N ILE A 289 8.63 21.50 -6.29
CA ILE A 289 9.19 22.43 -7.29
C ILE A 289 10.39 21.82 -8.06
N GLY A 290 10.76 20.56 -7.76
CA GLY A 290 11.80 19.83 -8.48
C GLY A 290 13.23 20.37 -8.29
N VAL A 291 13.52 21.03 -7.17
CA VAL A 291 14.83 21.66 -6.93
C VAL A 291 15.57 20.96 -5.80
N LYS A 292 16.85 20.69 -6.02
CA LYS A 292 17.74 20.04 -5.07
C LYS A 292 18.86 20.98 -4.63
N PHE A 293 19.10 21.02 -3.31
CA PHE A 293 20.17 21.83 -2.73
C PHE A 293 21.11 20.97 -1.89
N ARG A 294 22.35 21.38 -1.81
CA ARG A 294 23.26 20.94 -0.76
C ARG A 294 23.05 21.85 0.45
N VAL A 295 22.87 21.25 1.64
CA VAL A 295 22.54 22.01 2.86
C VAL A 295 23.59 21.76 3.95
N GLU A 296 23.77 22.77 4.79
CA GLU A 296 24.47 22.67 6.05
C GLU A 296 23.43 22.74 7.17
N GLN A 297 23.54 21.85 8.16
CA GLN A 297 22.67 21.89 9.32
C GLN A 297 23.22 22.91 10.30
N LEU A 298 22.45 23.95 10.56
CA LEU A 298 22.77 25.01 11.51
C LEU A 298 22.09 24.73 12.86
N ASP A 299 22.64 25.32 13.91
CA ASP A 299 21.95 25.46 15.20
C ASP A 299 20.84 26.50 15.08
N TYR A 300 19.82 26.41 15.96
CA TYR A 300 18.67 27.35 15.94
C TYR A 300 19.12 28.82 16.09
N TRP A 301 20.21 29.05 16.84
CA TRP A 301 20.72 30.39 17.12
C TRP A 301 21.87 30.82 16.19
N ASP A 302 22.23 30.02 15.20
CA ASP A 302 23.31 30.34 14.27
C ASP A 302 22.95 31.57 13.42
N GLY A 303 23.70 32.65 13.64
CA GLY A 303 23.47 33.94 12.98
C GLY A 303 22.41 34.84 13.65
N GLU A 304 21.80 34.39 14.75
CA GLU A 304 20.90 35.23 15.56
C GLU A 304 21.65 35.88 16.71
N GLU A 305 21.46 37.21 16.93
CA GLU A 305 22.07 38.00 18.01
C GLU A 305 21.16 38.09 19.26
#